data_5e2cb2bedeedb90fa32e3f94c77f8a16
#
_entry.id   5e2cb2bedeedb90fa32e3f94c77f8a16
#
_cell.length_a   1.000
_cell.length_b   1.000
_cell.length_c   1.000
_cell.angle_alpha   90.00
_cell.angle_beta   90.00
_cell.angle_gamma   90.00
#
_symmetry.space_group_name_H-M   'P 1'
#
loop_
_entity.id
_entity.type
_entity.pdbx_description
1 polymer ?
#
loop_
_entity_poly.entity_id
_entity_poly.type
_entity_poly.pdbx_seq_one_letter_code
_entity_poly.pdbx_strand_id
1 'polypeptide(L)'
;MRKLAIAMALTSTAIASPALARDDAWYIGVEAGASLVEDISYDINGTSDALIADHDTGYDVDGIIGYDFGGFRLEAEVGYKEAGVTTLVSTVTIPRPNSAGGINNVAARAFGGAGGDTSVLSFMLNGMLDFGDDDGLNGFVGVGGGVARGKASYAIDVFGNSLDDSDTGFAWQAIAGVRAPLNDHWDAGLKYRFFSADNVSLIDLAGRSADGHYRSHSILGSLIYNFGEPPAPPPPPPPPPPPPPPPPPPPPPPRFGKYTLSATELFAFDSAELRMPQPKLDEIANALVAN
;
A
#
# COMPACT_ATOMS: atom_id res chain seq x y z
N MET A 1 -35.23 1.97 -0.41
CA MET A 1 -34.00 1.89 0.41
C MET A 1 -33.68 0.43 0.67
N ARG A 2 -32.86 -0.19 -0.15
CA ARG A 2 -32.33 -1.54 0.07
C ARG A 2 -30.91 -1.41 0.57
N LYS A 3 -30.71 -1.80 1.83
CA LYS A 3 -29.39 -1.84 2.48
C LYS A 3 -28.51 -2.87 1.76
N LEU A 4 -27.52 -2.42 1.03
CA LEU A 4 -26.47 -3.28 0.49
C LEU A 4 -25.42 -3.44 1.59
N ALA A 5 -25.53 -4.52 2.39
CA ALA A 5 -24.49 -4.95 3.30
C ALA A 5 -23.51 -5.80 2.51
N ILE A 6 -22.41 -5.24 2.05
CA ILE A 6 -21.29 -5.99 1.52
C ILE A 6 -20.45 -6.42 2.71
N ALA A 7 -20.63 -7.67 3.15
CA ALA A 7 -19.71 -8.32 4.06
C ALA A 7 -18.49 -8.77 3.25
N MET A 8 -17.41 -7.99 3.30
CA MET A 8 -16.10 -8.46 2.84
C MET A 8 -15.54 -9.42 3.89
N ALA A 9 -15.67 -10.73 3.61
CA ALA A 9 -14.91 -11.74 4.31
C ALA A 9 -13.47 -11.72 3.80
N LEU A 10 -12.59 -11.03 4.53
CA LEU A 10 -11.15 -11.09 4.34
C LEU A 10 -10.64 -12.42 4.88
N THR A 11 -10.47 -13.41 4.00
CA THR A 11 -9.65 -14.60 4.29
C THR A 11 -8.21 -14.23 4.02
N SER A 12 -7.50 -13.84 5.08
CA SER A 12 -6.05 -13.63 5.07
C SER A 12 -5.34 -14.99 5.03
N THR A 13 -4.90 -15.41 3.86
CA THR A 13 -3.79 -16.36 3.76
C THR A 13 -2.52 -15.53 3.71
N ALA A 14 -1.81 -15.44 4.82
CA ALA A 14 -0.48 -14.86 4.90
C ALA A 14 0.47 -15.73 4.04
N ILE A 15 0.78 -15.26 2.85
CA ILE A 15 1.94 -15.73 2.09
C ILE A 15 3.07 -14.81 2.56
N ALA A 16 3.95 -15.33 3.42
CA ALA A 16 5.15 -14.62 3.84
C ALA A 16 6.08 -14.49 2.63
N SER A 17 6.03 -13.34 1.98
CA SER A 17 7.06 -12.88 1.05
C SER A 17 8.09 -12.06 1.82
N PRO A 18 9.37 -12.05 1.42
CA PRO A 18 10.38 -11.23 2.08
C PRO A 18 9.97 -9.76 2.04
N ALA A 19 10.14 -9.06 3.18
CA ALA A 19 9.87 -7.64 3.31
C ALA A 19 10.61 -6.86 2.21
N LEU A 20 9.86 -6.17 1.38
CA LEU A 20 10.38 -5.32 0.31
C LEU A 20 10.33 -3.90 0.84
N ALA A 21 11.49 -3.27 1.01
CA ALA A 21 11.56 -1.88 1.44
C ALA A 21 10.96 -1.00 0.33
N ARG A 22 9.74 -0.50 0.58
CA ARG A 22 9.08 0.53 -0.22
C ARG A 22 9.22 1.90 0.40
N ASP A 23 9.71 1.92 1.64
CA ASP A 23 10.03 3.11 2.37
C ASP A 23 11.16 3.89 1.69
N ASP A 24 11.09 5.20 1.80
CA ASP A 24 12.07 6.14 1.24
C ASP A 24 12.25 6.02 -0.30
N ALA A 25 11.15 5.74 -1.02
CA ALA A 25 11.18 5.53 -2.46
C ALA A 25 10.18 6.42 -3.21
N TRP A 26 10.55 6.82 -4.43
CA TRP A 26 9.64 7.40 -5.39
C TRP A 26 8.77 6.32 -6.01
N TYR A 27 7.54 6.70 -6.35
CA TYR A 27 6.65 5.85 -7.14
C TYR A 27 5.87 6.67 -8.18
N ILE A 28 5.43 5.98 -9.22
CA ILE A 28 4.47 6.48 -10.20
C ILE A 28 3.34 5.47 -10.35
N GLY A 29 2.18 5.93 -10.76
CA GLY A 29 1.06 5.02 -10.98
C GLY A 29 -0.01 5.58 -11.88
N VAL A 30 -0.91 4.70 -12.25
CA VAL A 30 -2.14 5.01 -12.98
C VAL A 30 -3.30 4.40 -12.23
N GLU A 31 -4.42 5.12 -12.24
CA GLU A 31 -5.64 4.71 -11.59
C GLU A 31 -6.80 4.89 -12.54
N ALA A 32 -7.76 3.98 -12.51
CA ALA A 32 -8.97 4.07 -13.32
C ALA A 32 -10.14 3.36 -12.64
N GLY A 33 -11.34 3.90 -12.84
CA GLY A 33 -12.54 3.30 -12.29
C GLY A 33 -13.83 4.00 -12.60
N ALA A 34 -14.87 3.62 -11.86
CA ALA A 34 -16.19 4.20 -11.97
C ALA A 34 -16.35 5.38 -11.02
N SER A 35 -17.03 6.41 -11.49
CA SER A 35 -17.38 7.62 -10.72
C SER A 35 -18.89 7.80 -10.70
N LEU A 36 -19.43 8.01 -9.51
CA LEU A 36 -20.82 8.40 -9.27
C LEU A 36 -20.81 9.88 -8.91
N VAL A 37 -21.39 10.70 -9.78
CA VAL A 37 -21.56 12.14 -9.55
C VAL A 37 -22.88 12.35 -8.79
N GLU A 38 -22.83 13.12 -7.69
CA GLU A 38 -24.07 13.56 -7.02
C GLU A 38 -24.83 14.52 -7.94
N ASP A 39 -26.15 14.63 -7.75
CA ASP A 39 -26.97 15.61 -8.48
C ASP A 39 -26.41 17.01 -8.27
N ILE A 40 -26.10 17.71 -9.36
CA ILE A 40 -25.55 19.06 -9.30
C ILE A 40 -26.71 20.06 -9.33
N SER A 41 -26.87 20.79 -8.22
CA SER A 41 -27.80 21.91 -8.14
C SER A 41 -27.08 23.21 -8.49
N TYR A 42 -27.65 23.96 -9.41
CA TYR A 42 -27.18 25.30 -9.81
C TYR A 42 -28.14 26.38 -9.35
N ASP A 43 -27.61 27.40 -8.71
CA ASP A 43 -28.31 28.66 -8.44
C ASP A 43 -28.19 29.55 -9.63
N ILE A 44 -29.32 29.99 -10.23
CA ILE A 44 -29.33 30.87 -11.41
C ILE A 44 -29.80 32.27 -11.02
N ASN A 45 -28.94 33.28 -11.20
CA ASN A 45 -29.20 34.68 -10.83
C ASN A 45 -29.80 34.82 -9.42
N GLY A 46 -29.29 34.04 -8.43
CA GLY A 46 -29.74 34.08 -7.06
C GLY A 46 -31.04 33.31 -6.74
N THR A 47 -31.61 32.60 -7.74
CA THR A 47 -32.66 31.61 -7.47
C THR A 47 -32.02 30.29 -7.14
N SER A 48 -32.17 29.84 -5.91
CA SER A 48 -31.58 28.58 -5.41
C SER A 48 -32.24 27.36 -6.06
N ASP A 49 -31.43 26.32 -6.32
CA ASP A 49 -31.83 25.05 -6.96
C ASP A 49 -32.63 25.27 -8.25
N ALA A 50 -32.22 26.29 -9.02
CA ALA A 50 -32.93 26.69 -10.24
C ALA A 50 -32.78 25.68 -11.38
N LEU A 51 -31.64 24.94 -11.41
CA LEU A 51 -31.37 23.86 -12.35
C LEU A 51 -30.70 22.71 -11.61
N ILE A 52 -31.24 21.51 -11.72
CA ILE A 52 -30.66 20.26 -11.16
C ILE A 52 -30.30 19.37 -12.36
N ALA A 53 -29.02 18.92 -12.36
CA ALA A 53 -28.50 17.97 -13.33
C ALA A 53 -28.27 16.61 -12.66
N ASP A 54 -28.96 15.59 -13.19
CA ASP A 54 -28.83 14.19 -12.79
C ASP A 54 -27.93 13.46 -13.80
N HIS A 55 -26.99 12.64 -13.28
CA HIS A 55 -25.93 12.04 -14.06
C HIS A 55 -25.98 10.51 -14.02
N ASP A 56 -25.52 9.89 -15.11
CA ASP A 56 -25.18 8.47 -15.13
C ASP A 56 -23.86 8.19 -14.43
N THR A 57 -23.59 6.90 -14.23
CA THR A 57 -22.24 6.46 -13.80
C THR A 57 -21.22 6.87 -14.85
N GLY A 58 -20.26 7.67 -14.41
CA GLY A 58 -19.13 8.14 -15.21
C GLY A 58 -17.88 7.29 -15.01
N TYR A 59 -16.78 7.79 -15.53
CA TYR A 59 -15.45 7.24 -15.33
C TYR A 59 -14.51 8.28 -14.70
N ASP A 60 -13.43 7.76 -14.12
CA ASP A 60 -12.41 8.52 -13.43
C ASP A 60 -11.06 7.87 -13.75
N VAL A 61 -10.09 8.66 -14.25
CA VAL A 61 -8.76 8.20 -14.65
C VAL A 61 -7.73 9.18 -14.15
N ASP A 62 -6.69 8.65 -13.46
CA ASP A 62 -5.66 9.47 -12.86
C ASP A 62 -4.26 8.97 -13.20
N GLY A 63 -3.31 9.92 -13.24
CA GLY A 63 -1.88 9.67 -13.16
C GLY A 63 -1.33 10.22 -11.87
N ILE A 64 -0.52 9.44 -11.18
CA ILE A 64 0.04 9.79 -9.89
C ILE A 64 1.57 9.70 -9.89
N ILE A 65 2.20 10.57 -9.12
CA ILE A 65 3.61 10.50 -8.74
C ILE A 65 3.72 10.84 -7.26
N GLY A 66 4.45 10.04 -6.51
CA GLY A 66 4.58 10.25 -5.07
C GLY A 66 5.91 9.81 -4.51
N TYR A 67 6.09 10.12 -3.25
CA TYR A 67 7.21 9.67 -2.43
C TYR A 67 6.67 9.01 -1.16
N ASP A 68 7.13 7.82 -0.88
CA ASP A 68 6.81 7.04 0.31
C ASP A 68 7.88 7.28 1.37
N PHE A 69 7.46 7.76 2.56
CA PHE A 69 8.31 7.99 3.73
C PHE A 69 8.15 6.87 4.78
N GLY A 70 7.56 5.74 4.38
CA GLY A 70 7.14 4.67 5.26
C GLY A 70 5.68 4.83 5.71
N GLY A 71 5.43 5.18 6.96
CA GLY A 71 4.05 5.36 7.46
C GLY A 71 3.28 6.57 6.88
N PHE A 72 3.88 7.37 6.00
CA PHE A 72 3.30 8.55 5.39
C PHE A 72 3.75 8.71 3.94
N ARG A 73 2.82 9.08 3.03
CA ARG A 73 3.10 9.36 1.62
C ARG A 73 2.63 10.75 1.20
N LEU A 74 3.42 11.38 0.33
CA LEU A 74 3.01 12.56 -0.43
C LEU A 74 2.86 12.19 -1.90
N GLU A 75 1.74 12.61 -2.50
CA GLU A 75 1.40 12.27 -3.88
C GLU A 75 0.87 13.49 -4.62
N ALA A 76 1.40 13.74 -5.82
CA ALA A 76 0.80 14.64 -6.79
C ALA A 76 -0.03 13.82 -7.78
N GLU A 77 -1.24 14.28 -8.06
CA GLU A 77 -2.22 13.60 -8.89
C GLU A 77 -2.75 14.54 -9.97
N VAL A 78 -2.85 14.03 -11.18
CA VAL A 78 -3.59 14.65 -12.29
C VAL A 78 -4.73 13.72 -12.66
N GLY A 79 -5.96 14.20 -12.48
CA GLY A 79 -7.18 13.40 -12.68
C GLY A 79 -8.11 13.99 -13.71
N TYR A 80 -8.79 13.10 -14.45
CA TYR A 80 -9.87 13.45 -15.36
C TYR A 80 -11.09 12.57 -15.09
N LYS A 81 -12.22 13.23 -14.84
CA LYS A 81 -13.52 12.60 -14.57
C LYS A 81 -14.55 13.08 -15.58
N GLU A 82 -15.46 12.20 -15.98
CA GLU A 82 -16.56 12.56 -16.88
C GLU A 82 -17.79 11.70 -16.59
N ALA A 83 -18.96 12.33 -16.57
CA ALA A 83 -20.24 11.67 -16.44
C ALA A 83 -21.27 12.31 -17.37
N GLY A 84 -22.06 11.48 -18.05
CA GLY A 84 -23.15 11.93 -18.91
C GLY A 84 -24.36 12.43 -18.12
N VAL A 85 -25.04 13.43 -18.63
CA VAL A 85 -26.29 13.95 -18.08
C VAL A 85 -27.48 13.19 -18.64
N THR A 86 -28.39 12.75 -17.80
CA THR A 86 -29.60 11.99 -18.17
C THR A 86 -30.86 12.83 -18.06
N THR A 87 -30.93 13.67 -17.03
CA THR A 87 -32.12 14.50 -16.77
C THR A 87 -31.68 15.87 -16.27
N LEU A 88 -32.36 16.89 -16.78
CA LEU A 88 -32.28 18.26 -16.26
C LEU A 88 -33.65 18.64 -15.69
N VAL A 89 -33.69 19.10 -14.45
CA VAL A 89 -34.92 19.64 -13.83
C VAL A 89 -34.71 21.11 -13.59
N SER A 90 -35.59 21.95 -14.16
CA SER A 90 -35.47 23.40 -13.95
C SER A 90 -36.75 24.02 -13.41
N THR A 91 -36.58 24.94 -12.45
CA THR A 91 -37.63 25.79 -11.89
C THR A 91 -37.72 27.16 -12.55
N VAL A 92 -36.75 27.49 -13.40
CA VAL A 92 -36.69 28.71 -14.18
C VAL A 92 -36.72 28.40 -15.69
N THR A 93 -36.93 29.41 -16.54
CA THR A 93 -36.85 29.22 -18.00
C THR A 93 -35.42 28.88 -18.42
N ILE A 94 -35.25 27.89 -19.31
CA ILE A 94 -33.98 27.49 -19.87
C ILE A 94 -33.78 28.11 -21.25
N PRO A 95 -32.65 28.82 -21.49
CA PRO A 95 -32.31 29.33 -22.82
C PRO A 95 -31.93 28.17 -23.73
N ARG A 96 -32.42 28.19 -24.93
CA ARG A 96 -32.18 27.17 -25.97
C ARG A 96 -31.82 27.84 -27.31
N PRO A 97 -30.79 27.36 -28.00
CA PRO A 97 -30.52 27.81 -29.37
C PRO A 97 -31.72 27.53 -30.28
N ASN A 98 -31.92 28.34 -31.28
CA ASN A 98 -32.91 28.07 -32.31
C ASN A 98 -32.27 28.00 -33.71
N SER A 99 -33.00 27.46 -34.69
CA SER A 99 -32.50 27.26 -36.05
C SER A 99 -32.20 28.57 -36.81
N ALA A 100 -32.63 29.72 -36.31
CA ALA A 100 -32.37 31.04 -36.87
C ALA A 100 -31.15 31.74 -36.25
N GLY A 101 -30.39 31.06 -35.37
CA GLY A 101 -29.21 31.61 -34.70
C GLY A 101 -29.54 32.50 -33.50
N GLY A 102 -30.79 32.49 -33.03
CA GLY A 102 -31.22 33.18 -31.81
C GLY A 102 -31.45 32.23 -30.62
N ILE A 103 -32.00 32.79 -29.55
CA ILE A 103 -32.30 32.08 -28.30
C ILE A 103 -33.81 32.06 -28.09
N ASN A 104 -34.38 30.89 -27.77
CA ASN A 104 -35.73 30.73 -27.26
C ASN A 104 -35.65 30.37 -25.77
N ASN A 105 -36.59 30.91 -24.98
CA ASN A 105 -36.76 30.51 -23.61
C ASN A 105 -37.80 29.39 -23.51
N VAL A 106 -37.37 28.24 -22.98
CA VAL A 106 -38.22 27.07 -22.71
C VAL A 106 -38.72 27.12 -21.28
N ALA A 107 -39.99 26.86 -21.06
CA ALA A 107 -40.60 26.93 -19.73
C ALA A 107 -40.01 25.90 -18.77
N ALA A 108 -39.98 26.27 -17.49
CA ALA A 108 -39.55 25.41 -16.36
C ALA A 108 -40.27 24.06 -16.38
N ARG A 109 -39.51 22.98 -16.34
CA ARG A 109 -39.98 21.60 -16.27
C ARG A 109 -38.81 20.62 -16.10
N ALA A 110 -39.12 19.32 -15.94
CA ALA A 110 -38.15 18.28 -16.14
C ALA A 110 -37.92 17.96 -17.63
N PHE A 111 -36.67 17.80 -18.01
CA PHE A 111 -36.23 17.43 -19.36
C PHE A 111 -35.59 16.03 -19.28
N GLY A 112 -36.44 14.98 -19.35
CA GLY A 112 -35.95 13.59 -19.45
C GLY A 112 -35.38 13.36 -20.84
N GLY A 113 -34.17 12.79 -20.92
CA GLY A 113 -33.44 12.64 -22.16
C GLY A 113 -32.66 13.91 -22.54
N ALA A 114 -32.32 14.75 -21.58
CA ALA A 114 -31.30 15.77 -21.74
C ALA A 114 -29.97 15.10 -22.13
N GLY A 115 -29.15 15.82 -22.88
CA GLY A 115 -27.85 15.31 -23.33
C GLY A 115 -26.71 16.19 -22.85
N GLY A 116 -25.49 15.68 -23.02
CA GLY A 116 -24.27 16.37 -22.64
C GLY A 116 -23.57 15.67 -21.47
N ASP A 117 -22.59 16.37 -20.97
CA ASP A 117 -21.67 15.82 -19.94
C ASP A 117 -21.23 16.87 -18.92
N THR A 118 -20.80 16.39 -17.79
CA THR A 118 -19.99 17.13 -16.83
C THR A 118 -18.62 16.49 -16.77
N SER A 119 -17.56 17.28 -16.99
CA SER A 119 -16.19 16.81 -16.88
C SER A 119 -15.36 17.66 -15.93
N VAL A 120 -14.39 17.04 -15.27
CA VAL A 120 -13.51 17.71 -14.30
C VAL A 120 -12.07 17.28 -14.55
N LEU A 121 -11.20 18.25 -14.84
CA LEU A 121 -9.74 18.08 -14.85
C LEU A 121 -9.20 18.63 -13.54
N SER A 122 -8.48 17.81 -12.77
CA SER A 122 -7.96 18.18 -11.45
C SER A 122 -6.47 18.01 -11.34
N PHE A 123 -5.84 18.88 -10.52
CA PHE A 123 -4.44 18.79 -10.10
C PHE A 123 -4.45 18.85 -8.58
N MET A 124 -4.09 17.73 -7.93
CA MET A 124 -4.21 17.54 -6.48
C MET A 124 -2.86 17.21 -5.86
N LEU A 125 -2.69 17.62 -4.59
CA LEU A 125 -1.62 17.17 -3.72
C LEU A 125 -2.24 16.42 -2.55
N ASN A 126 -1.87 15.16 -2.37
CA ASN A 126 -2.43 14.25 -1.40
C ASN A 126 -1.41 13.94 -0.31
N GLY A 127 -1.86 13.91 0.96
CA GLY A 127 -1.12 13.33 2.07
C GLY A 127 -1.85 12.08 2.55
N MET A 128 -1.14 10.97 2.68
CA MET A 128 -1.72 9.68 3.05
C MET A 128 -0.97 9.06 4.22
N LEU A 129 -1.70 8.34 5.07
CA LEU A 129 -1.16 7.52 6.15
C LEU A 129 -1.38 6.06 5.80
N ASP A 130 -0.34 5.26 5.92
CA ASP A 130 -0.31 3.84 5.62
C ASP A 130 -0.40 3.01 6.89
N PHE A 131 -1.10 1.86 6.81
CA PHE A 131 -1.35 0.95 7.91
C PHE A 131 -1.17 -0.49 7.45
N GLY A 132 -0.30 -1.22 8.09
CA GLY A 132 0.01 -2.61 7.77
C GLY A 132 1.46 -2.80 7.41
N ASP A 133 1.82 -4.03 7.08
CA ASP A 133 3.18 -4.39 6.69
C ASP A 133 3.36 -4.22 5.18
N ASP A 134 4.54 -3.77 4.74
CA ASP A 134 4.82 -3.47 3.32
C ASP A 134 4.88 -4.71 2.43
N ASP A 135 5.04 -5.88 3.01
CA ASP A 135 5.08 -7.18 2.33
C ASP A 135 3.70 -7.84 2.17
N GLY A 136 2.63 -7.18 2.64
CA GLY A 136 1.28 -7.70 2.64
C GLY A 136 0.22 -6.75 2.10
N LEU A 137 -1.02 -6.99 2.52
CA LEU A 137 -2.11 -6.07 2.28
C LEU A 137 -1.97 -4.86 3.20
N ASN A 138 -1.70 -3.71 2.60
CA ASN A 138 -1.55 -2.44 3.28
C ASN A 138 -2.82 -1.59 3.08
N GLY A 139 -3.35 -1.03 4.17
CA GLY A 139 -4.47 -0.08 4.13
C GLY A 139 -3.96 1.35 4.20
N PHE A 140 -4.67 2.29 3.59
CA PHE A 140 -4.31 3.70 3.68
C PHE A 140 -5.54 4.60 3.77
N VAL A 141 -5.35 5.77 4.38
CA VAL A 141 -6.31 6.87 4.36
C VAL A 141 -5.57 8.17 4.07
N GLY A 142 -6.24 9.10 3.43
CA GLY A 142 -5.62 10.37 3.08
C GLY A 142 -6.60 11.48 2.78
N VAL A 143 -6.04 12.68 2.67
CA VAL A 143 -6.74 13.87 2.23
C VAL A 143 -5.89 14.61 1.21
N GLY A 144 -6.54 15.29 0.28
CA GLY A 144 -5.88 16.09 -0.73
C GLY A 144 -6.55 17.43 -0.93
N GLY A 145 -5.76 18.37 -1.41
CA GLY A 145 -6.23 19.69 -1.83
C GLY A 145 -5.57 20.12 -3.13
N GLY A 146 -6.25 20.94 -3.92
CA GLY A 146 -5.73 21.38 -5.19
C GLY A 146 -6.67 22.29 -5.97
N VAL A 147 -6.54 22.24 -7.29
CA VAL A 147 -7.38 22.99 -8.19
C VAL A 147 -8.06 22.06 -9.19
N ALA A 148 -9.31 22.37 -9.51
CA ALA A 148 -10.07 21.62 -10.50
C ALA A 148 -10.76 22.55 -11.48
N ARG A 149 -10.73 22.19 -12.75
CA ARG A 149 -11.51 22.84 -13.80
C ARG A 149 -12.72 21.97 -14.12
N GLY A 150 -13.90 22.43 -13.69
CA GLY A 150 -15.18 21.84 -14.03
C GLY A 150 -15.69 22.42 -15.35
N LYS A 151 -16.20 21.57 -16.24
CA LYS A 151 -16.92 21.94 -17.44
C LYS A 151 -18.28 21.27 -17.45
N ALA A 152 -19.34 22.04 -17.73
CA ALA A 152 -20.68 21.53 -17.97
C ALA A 152 -21.11 21.84 -19.40
N SER A 153 -21.62 20.84 -20.11
CA SER A 153 -22.10 20.95 -21.47
C SER A 153 -23.49 20.33 -21.56
N TYR A 154 -24.54 21.09 -21.36
CA TYR A 154 -25.91 20.58 -21.20
C TYR A 154 -26.84 21.03 -22.33
N ALA A 155 -27.52 20.08 -22.93
CA ALA A 155 -28.54 20.30 -23.94
C ALA A 155 -29.89 19.72 -23.47
N ILE A 156 -30.95 20.49 -23.59
CA ILE A 156 -32.33 20.05 -23.30
C ILE A 156 -33.00 19.35 -24.47
N ASP A 157 -32.43 19.50 -25.66
CA ASP A 157 -32.88 18.87 -26.91
C ASP A 157 -31.78 18.93 -28.00
N VAL A 158 -32.13 18.56 -29.21
CA VAL A 158 -31.21 18.46 -30.38
C VAL A 158 -30.75 19.81 -30.97
N PHE A 159 -31.22 20.95 -30.46
CA PHE A 159 -30.91 22.26 -31.04
C PHE A 159 -29.59 22.86 -30.53
N GLY A 160 -28.97 22.25 -29.54
CA GLY A 160 -27.68 22.65 -29.01
C GLY A 160 -27.69 22.93 -27.50
N ASN A 161 -26.52 23.30 -26.97
CA ASN A 161 -26.33 23.46 -25.55
C ASN A 161 -27.00 24.71 -24.99
N SER A 162 -27.69 24.52 -23.88
CA SER A 162 -28.26 25.59 -23.05
C SER A 162 -27.24 26.16 -22.08
N LEU A 163 -26.29 25.32 -21.68
CA LEU A 163 -25.12 25.64 -20.86
C LEU A 163 -23.91 24.95 -21.53
N ASP A 164 -22.84 25.70 -21.79
CA ASP A 164 -21.55 25.16 -22.25
C ASP A 164 -20.46 26.11 -21.78
N ASP A 165 -19.99 25.86 -20.58
CA ASP A 165 -19.00 26.72 -19.95
C ASP A 165 -18.12 25.91 -18.97
N SER A 166 -17.02 26.52 -18.54
CA SER A 166 -16.06 25.89 -17.61
C SER A 166 -15.47 26.91 -16.68
N ASP A 167 -15.31 26.52 -15.42
CA ASP A 167 -14.69 27.33 -14.39
C ASP A 167 -13.64 26.55 -13.63
N THR A 168 -12.68 27.27 -13.00
CA THR A 168 -11.59 26.67 -12.25
C THR A 168 -11.65 27.17 -10.81
N GLY A 169 -11.74 26.24 -9.87
CA GLY A 169 -11.86 26.53 -8.44
C GLY A 169 -10.96 25.64 -7.59
N PHE A 170 -11.02 25.89 -6.29
CA PHE A 170 -10.43 25.03 -5.29
C PHE A 170 -11.18 23.70 -5.23
N ALA A 171 -10.40 22.61 -5.08
CA ALA A 171 -10.95 21.29 -4.86
C ALA A 171 -10.25 20.60 -3.70
N TRP A 172 -10.96 19.68 -3.06
CA TRP A 172 -10.43 18.82 -2.01
C TRP A 172 -10.97 17.40 -2.16
N GLN A 173 -10.26 16.45 -1.58
CA GLN A 173 -10.67 15.05 -1.61
C GLN A 173 -10.31 14.31 -0.33
N ALA A 174 -11.09 13.27 -0.03
CA ALA A 174 -10.81 12.28 1.00
C ALA A 174 -10.64 10.92 0.33
N ILE A 175 -9.62 10.18 0.75
CA ILE A 175 -9.16 8.96 0.12
C ILE A 175 -9.08 7.86 1.16
N ALA A 176 -9.49 6.65 0.81
CA ALA A 176 -9.25 5.45 1.59
C ALA A 176 -9.07 4.27 0.64
N GLY A 177 -8.17 3.35 0.97
CA GLY A 177 -7.95 2.21 0.09
C GLY A 177 -7.07 1.13 0.69
N VAL A 178 -6.79 0.16 -0.15
CA VAL A 178 -5.87 -0.92 0.13
C VAL A 178 -4.93 -1.10 -1.06
N ARG A 179 -3.70 -1.47 -0.78
CA ARG A 179 -2.72 -1.88 -1.81
C ARG A 179 -2.05 -3.18 -1.40
N ALA A 180 -1.61 -3.94 -2.38
CA ALA A 180 -0.87 -5.17 -2.18
C ALA A 180 0.24 -5.29 -3.23
N PRO A 181 1.42 -5.83 -2.84
CA PRO A 181 2.50 -6.10 -3.76
C PRO A 181 2.12 -7.19 -4.77
N LEU A 182 2.42 -6.96 -6.04
CA LEU A 182 2.42 -7.98 -7.07
C LEU A 182 3.80 -8.61 -7.23
N ASN A 183 4.84 -7.79 -7.06
CA ASN A 183 6.26 -8.18 -7.05
C ASN A 183 7.10 -7.03 -6.43
N ASP A 184 8.43 -7.12 -6.56
CA ASP A 184 9.39 -6.18 -5.95
C ASP A 184 9.18 -4.72 -6.33
N HIS A 185 8.58 -4.44 -7.49
CA HIS A 185 8.41 -3.09 -8.01
C HIS A 185 6.96 -2.69 -8.27
N TRP A 186 6.05 -3.65 -8.41
CA TRP A 186 4.67 -3.36 -8.78
C TRP A 186 3.69 -3.65 -7.66
N ASP A 187 2.79 -2.69 -7.43
CA ASP A 187 1.64 -2.84 -6.53
C ASP A 187 0.35 -2.71 -7.32
N ALA A 188 -0.66 -3.45 -6.87
CA ALA A 188 -2.05 -3.22 -7.24
C ALA A 188 -2.82 -2.70 -6.03
N GLY A 189 -3.78 -1.80 -6.28
CA GLY A 189 -4.61 -1.22 -5.23
C GLY A 189 -6.06 -1.10 -5.63
N LEU A 190 -6.87 -0.85 -4.62
CA LEU A 190 -8.26 -0.44 -4.75
C LEU A 190 -8.46 0.78 -3.85
N LYS A 191 -8.90 1.91 -4.47
CA LYS A 191 -9.06 3.20 -3.80
C LYS A 191 -10.52 3.66 -3.92
N TYR A 192 -11.09 4.06 -2.79
CA TYR A 192 -12.29 4.87 -2.75
C TYR A 192 -11.88 6.33 -2.59
N ARG A 193 -12.55 7.22 -3.34
CA ARG A 193 -12.34 8.65 -3.29
C ARG A 193 -13.68 9.39 -3.22
N PHE A 194 -13.78 10.28 -2.24
CA PHE A 194 -14.74 11.38 -2.25
C PHE A 194 -14.04 12.62 -2.76
N PHE A 195 -14.60 13.28 -3.76
CA PHE A 195 -14.05 14.49 -4.37
C PHE A 195 -15.08 15.62 -4.32
N SER A 196 -14.65 16.84 -4.01
CA SER A 196 -15.48 18.05 -4.00
C SER A 196 -14.74 19.21 -4.65
N ALA A 197 -15.39 19.87 -5.62
CA ALA A 197 -14.98 21.15 -6.16
C ALA A 197 -16.09 22.17 -5.85
N ASP A 198 -15.76 23.13 -5.02
CA ASP A 198 -16.70 24.14 -4.55
C ASP A 198 -16.63 25.40 -5.43
N ASN A 199 -17.75 26.17 -5.46
CA ASN A 199 -17.86 27.47 -6.12
C ASN A 199 -17.54 27.44 -7.64
N VAL A 200 -18.14 26.51 -8.36
CA VAL A 200 -18.09 26.49 -9.82
C VAL A 200 -19.11 27.45 -10.35
N SER A 201 -18.66 28.54 -11.00
CA SER A 201 -19.51 29.63 -11.53
C SER A 201 -19.51 29.58 -13.06
N LEU A 202 -20.59 29.11 -13.63
CA LEU A 202 -20.78 28.97 -15.08
C LEU A 202 -21.71 30.06 -15.62
N ILE A 203 -21.58 30.30 -16.92
CA ILE A 203 -22.47 31.24 -17.63
C ILE A 203 -23.32 30.47 -18.64
N ASP A 204 -24.63 30.61 -18.56
CA ASP A 204 -25.53 29.97 -19.49
C ASP A 204 -25.62 30.73 -20.83
N LEU A 205 -26.30 30.14 -21.81
CA LEU A 205 -26.47 30.74 -23.16
C LEU A 205 -27.09 32.12 -23.14
N ALA A 206 -27.87 32.50 -22.12
CA ALA A 206 -28.49 33.84 -21.98
C ALA A 206 -27.59 34.79 -21.17
N GLY A 207 -26.37 34.42 -20.78
CA GLY A 207 -25.45 35.25 -20.00
C GLY A 207 -25.78 35.30 -18.50
N ARG A 208 -26.56 34.36 -17.98
CA ARG A 208 -26.90 34.28 -16.55
C ARG A 208 -25.86 33.45 -15.83
N SER A 209 -25.49 33.87 -14.59
CA SER A 209 -24.66 33.07 -13.70
C SER A 209 -25.42 31.81 -13.26
N ALA A 210 -24.73 30.67 -13.28
CA ALA A 210 -25.17 29.39 -12.78
C ALA A 210 -24.08 28.89 -11.81
N ASP A 211 -24.33 29.06 -10.51
CA ASP A 211 -23.38 28.76 -9.45
C ASP A 211 -23.72 27.41 -8.83
N GLY A 212 -22.76 26.50 -8.77
CA GLY A 212 -22.96 25.14 -8.29
C GLY A 212 -21.73 24.54 -7.62
N HIS A 213 -21.87 23.30 -7.12
CA HIS A 213 -20.77 22.52 -6.58
C HIS A 213 -20.78 21.12 -7.18
N TYR A 214 -19.58 20.64 -7.49
CA TYR A 214 -19.38 19.31 -8.01
C TYR A 214 -18.94 18.37 -6.86
N ARG A 215 -19.62 17.22 -6.72
CA ARG A 215 -19.22 16.16 -5.80
C ARG A 215 -19.30 14.82 -6.50
N SER A 216 -18.33 13.95 -6.20
CA SER A 216 -18.34 12.60 -6.75
C SER A 216 -17.73 11.57 -5.79
N HIS A 217 -18.15 10.33 -5.99
CA HIS A 217 -17.67 9.15 -5.33
C HIS A 217 -17.07 8.20 -6.37
N SER A 218 -15.77 7.90 -6.26
CA SER A 218 -15.11 7.02 -7.21
C SER A 218 -14.57 5.77 -6.54
N ILE A 219 -14.62 4.65 -7.26
CA ILE A 219 -13.90 3.41 -6.92
C ILE A 219 -12.92 3.16 -8.04
N LEU A 220 -11.63 3.15 -7.69
CA LEU A 220 -10.51 3.12 -8.62
C LEU A 220 -9.65 1.88 -8.36
N GLY A 221 -9.31 1.16 -9.41
CA GLY A 221 -8.20 0.24 -9.42
C GLY A 221 -6.91 1.00 -9.72
N SER A 222 -5.83 0.73 -8.99
CA SER A 222 -4.52 1.35 -9.20
C SER A 222 -3.47 0.32 -9.57
N LEU A 223 -2.51 0.74 -10.40
CA LEU A 223 -1.27 0.04 -10.71
C LEU A 223 -0.12 1.01 -10.47
N ILE A 224 0.77 0.67 -9.54
CA ILE A 224 1.83 1.53 -9.03
C ILE A 224 3.17 0.86 -9.29
N TYR A 225 4.15 1.62 -9.77
CA TYR A 225 5.55 1.21 -9.93
C TYR A 225 6.42 1.94 -8.91
N ASN A 226 7.11 1.19 -8.06
CA ASN A 226 8.04 1.68 -7.03
C ASN A 226 9.47 1.62 -7.55
N PHE A 227 10.21 2.72 -7.39
CA PHE A 227 11.63 2.86 -7.82
C PHE A 227 12.63 2.42 -6.74
N GLY A 228 12.17 1.99 -5.55
CA GLY A 228 13.04 1.52 -4.47
C GLY A 228 13.84 0.27 -4.86
N GLU A 229 15.04 0.14 -4.31
CA GLU A 229 15.81 -1.09 -4.42
C GLU A 229 15.26 -2.11 -3.41
N PRO A 230 15.12 -3.39 -3.80
CA PRO A 230 14.76 -4.44 -2.85
C PRO A 230 15.78 -4.51 -1.71
N PRO A 231 15.38 -4.77 -0.46
CA PRO A 231 16.33 -4.91 0.64
C PRO A 231 17.36 -5.99 0.32
N ALA A 232 18.63 -5.69 0.64
CA ALA A 232 19.69 -6.67 0.47
C ALA A 232 19.34 -7.95 1.26
N PRO A 233 19.55 -9.13 0.67
CA PRO A 233 19.28 -10.38 1.37
C PRO A 233 20.05 -10.41 2.71
N PRO A 234 19.47 -10.93 3.79
CA PRO A 234 20.14 -10.98 5.08
C PRO A 234 21.49 -11.68 4.93
N PRO A 235 22.57 -11.21 5.61
CA PRO A 235 23.87 -11.84 5.52
C PRO A 235 23.75 -13.32 5.90
N PRO A 236 24.47 -14.23 5.22
CA PRO A 236 24.43 -15.64 5.54
C PRO A 236 24.74 -15.84 7.03
N PRO A 237 24.08 -16.78 7.70
CA PRO A 237 24.37 -17.05 9.11
C PRO A 237 25.86 -17.36 9.29
N PRO A 238 26.49 -16.90 10.40
CA PRO A 238 27.90 -17.18 10.64
C PRO A 238 28.13 -18.69 10.63
N PRO A 239 29.26 -19.15 10.07
CA PRO A 239 29.56 -20.57 10.02
C PRO A 239 29.50 -21.15 11.45
N PRO A 240 29.03 -22.39 11.63
CA PRO A 240 28.97 -23.03 12.93
C PRO A 240 30.36 -23.03 13.57
N PRO A 241 30.49 -22.84 14.89
CA PRO A 241 31.78 -22.88 15.56
C PRO A 241 32.47 -24.21 15.25
N PRO A 242 33.81 -24.22 15.12
CA PRO A 242 34.55 -25.45 14.89
C PRO A 242 34.25 -26.47 15.99
N PRO A 243 34.16 -27.76 15.68
CA PRO A 243 33.92 -28.77 16.67
C PRO A 243 35.01 -28.68 17.79
N PRO A 244 34.66 -28.93 19.05
CA PRO A 244 35.63 -28.92 20.14
C PRO A 244 36.77 -29.89 19.82
N PRO A 245 38.02 -29.57 20.20
CA PRO A 245 39.15 -30.48 20.01
C PRO A 245 38.85 -31.83 20.64
N PRO A 246 39.29 -32.95 20.04
CA PRO A 246 39.07 -34.27 20.60
C PRO A 246 39.67 -34.33 22.03
N PRO A 247 39.06 -35.05 22.95
CA PRO A 247 39.58 -35.21 24.30
C PRO A 247 41.01 -35.79 24.26
N PRO A 248 41.91 -35.39 25.18
CA PRO A 248 43.25 -35.93 25.24
C PRO A 248 43.19 -37.45 25.37
N PRO A 249 44.13 -38.18 24.78
CA PRO A 249 44.17 -39.63 24.90
C PRO A 249 44.25 -40.03 26.37
N PRO A 250 43.62 -41.13 26.76
CA PRO A 250 43.68 -41.62 28.14
C PRO A 250 45.14 -41.89 28.54
N PRO A 251 45.52 -41.64 29.81
CA PRO A 251 46.85 -41.91 30.28
C PRO A 251 47.19 -43.39 30.06
N PRO A 252 48.43 -43.71 29.72
CA PRO A 252 48.86 -45.11 29.52
C PRO A 252 48.60 -45.90 30.81
N PRO A 253 48.18 -47.16 30.68
CA PRO A 253 47.94 -48.03 31.84
C PRO A 253 49.22 -48.17 32.68
N PRO A 254 49.11 -48.26 34.03
CA PRO A 254 50.28 -48.45 34.91
C PRO A 254 51.05 -49.72 34.57
N ARG A 255 52.33 -49.57 34.30
CA ARG A 255 53.18 -50.71 34.00
C ARG A 255 53.63 -51.37 35.36
N PHE A 256 53.05 -52.51 35.71
CA PHE A 256 53.48 -53.30 36.84
C PHE A 256 54.76 -54.03 36.48
N GLY A 257 55.84 -53.70 37.15
CA GLY A 257 57.11 -54.47 37.07
C GLY A 257 56.96 -55.82 37.78
N LYS A 258 57.26 -56.89 37.09
CA LYS A 258 57.29 -58.22 37.71
C LYS A 258 58.69 -58.49 38.27
N TYR A 259 58.84 -58.55 39.58
CA TYR A 259 60.06 -58.92 40.24
C TYR A 259 60.05 -60.43 40.55
N THR A 260 61.12 -61.16 40.22
CA THR A 260 61.25 -62.57 40.50
C THR A 260 62.45 -62.75 41.37
N LEU A 261 62.27 -63.37 42.53
CA LEU A 261 63.32 -63.74 43.52
C LEU A 261 63.49 -65.22 43.50
N SER A 262 64.72 -65.70 43.40
CA SER A 262 65.02 -67.12 43.51
C SER A 262 65.45 -67.45 44.92
N ALA A 263 65.09 -68.62 45.37
CA ALA A 263 65.46 -69.08 46.74
C ALA A 263 66.99 -69.11 46.96
N THR A 264 67.79 -69.40 45.92
CA THR A 264 69.24 -69.41 45.96
C THR A 264 69.87 -68.02 46.13
N GLU A 265 69.15 -66.94 45.79
CA GLU A 265 69.61 -65.57 46.04
C GLU A 265 69.32 -65.11 47.48
N LEU A 266 68.29 -65.66 48.09
CA LEU A 266 67.87 -65.29 49.46
C LEU A 266 68.48 -66.10 50.57
N PHE A 267 68.75 -67.37 50.32
CA PHE A 267 69.20 -68.32 51.36
C PHE A 267 70.50 -68.97 50.95
N ALA A 268 71.33 -69.36 51.97
CA ALA A 268 72.48 -70.23 51.74
C ALA A 268 71.99 -71.68 51.54
N PHE A 269 72.81 -72.54 50.92
CA PHE A 269 72.48 -73.93 50.76
C PHE A 269 72.29 -74.59 52.12
N ASP A 270 71.18 -75.28 52.29
CA ASP A 270 70.77 -75.95 53.54
C ASP A 270 70.59 -75.00 54.74
N SER A 271 70.16 -73.74 54.51
CA SER A 271 69.90 -72.74 55.55
C SER A 271 68.56 -72.07 55.36
N ALA A 272 67.85 -71.87 56.47
CA ALA A 272 66.61 -71.11 56.52
C ALA A 272 66.81 -69.64 56.87
N GLU A 273 68.08 -69.23 57.10
CA GLU A 273 68.38 -67.83 57.45
C GLU A 273 68.64 -67.00 56.22
N LEU A 274 68.00 -65.80 56.14
CA LEU A 274 68.21 -64.83 55.10
C LEU A 274 69.63 -64.26 55.10
N ARG A 275 70.30 -64.30 53.95
CA ARG A 275 71.58 -63.61 53.78
C ARG A 275 71.41 -62.10 53.87
N MET A 276 72.09 -61.47 54.77
CA MET A 276 72.12 -59.99 54.82
C MET A 276 73.49 -59.46 54.36
N PRO A 277 73.52 -58.34 53.58
CA PRO A 277 72.43 -57.48 53.05
C PRO A 277 71.74 -58.07 51.80
N GLN A 278 70.44 -57.75 51.62
CA GLN A 278 69.64 -58.24 50.48
C GLN A 278 69.31 -57.07 49.51
N PRO A 279 70.19 -56.68 48.58
CA PRO A 279 70.05 -55.53 47.73
C PRO A 279 68.82 -55.63 46.80
N LYS A 280 68.40 -56.86 46.45
CA LYS A 280 67.18 -57.04 45.63
C LYS A 280 65.86 -56.82 46.43
N LEU A 281 65.81 -57.15 47.67
CA LEU A 281 64.69 -56.88 48.57
C LEU A 281 64.57 -55.36 48.81
N ASP A 282 65.70 -54.68 48.95
CA ASP A 282 65.75 -53.23 49.14
C ASP A 282 65.32 -52.51 47.88
N GLU A 283 65.69 -53.04 46.67
CA GLU A 283 65.23 -52.50 45.40
C GLU A 283 63.73 -52.64 45.21
N ILE A 284 63.18 -53.85 45.59
CA ILE A 284 61.69 -54.03 45.51
C ILE A 284 60.98 -53.15 46.56
N ALA A 285 61.49 -53.02 47.72
CA ALA A 285 60.92 -52.15 48.75
C ALA A 285 60.91 -50.71 48.34
N ASN A 286 62.02 -50.21 47.75
CA ASN A 286 62.09 -48.88 47.22
C ASN A 286 61.13 -48.66 46.02
N ALA A 287 60.97 -49.65 45.13
CA ALA A 287 60.03 -49.59 43.99
C ALA A 287 58.56 -49.62 44.48
N LEU A 288 58.25 -50.31 45.58
CA LEU A 288 56.88 -50.29 46.12
C LEU A 288 56.54 -49.02 46.89
N VAL A 289 57.54 -48.32 47.42
CA VAL A 289 57.34 -47.03 48.12
C VAL A 289 57.25 -45.88 47.09
N ALA A 290 57.85 -46.04 45.91
CA ALA A 290 57.90 -45.02 44.89
C ALA A 290 56.65 -45.00 43.97
N ASN A 291 55.75 -45.98 44.08
CA ASN A 291 54.44 -46.04 43.37
C ASN A 291 53.31 -45.76 44.35
#